data_078431f0b8cef85ebe5e229bf2e8d8d5
#
_entry.id   078431f0b8cef85ebe5e229bf2e8d8d5
#
_cell.length_a   1.000
_cell.length_b   1.000
_cell.length_c   1.000
_cell.angle_alpha   90.00
_cell.angle_beta   90.00
_cell.angle_gamma   90.00
#
_symmetry.space_group_name_H-M   'P 1'
#
loop_
_entity.id
_entity.type
_entity.pdbx_description
1 polymer ?
#
loop_
_entity_poly.entity_id
_entity_poly.type
_entity_poly.pdbx_seq_one_letter_code
_entity_poly.pdbx_strand_id
1 'polypeptide(L)'
;LTQDRLRPPERRTARPGLEALVHAALIAGSRCLDPHSLQPAPIEDLMRAIGLQRRLQSQPAARLEAFGFTPWKQRNLRRFLAGSTLHFRLPRARPGRRAEAVAVWGRRARPRLLAAVEARGLPLLQVEDGFLRSVGLGAELIDPISWVVDQSGIYYDATSPSDLEAVLADGHWTEPQL
;
A
#
# COMPACT_ATOMS: atom_id res chain seq x y z
N LEU A 1 -1.41 38.51 -12.85
CA LEU A 1 -0.57 38.25 -11.66
C LEU A 1 0.92 38.54 -11.87
N THR A 2 1.47 38.31 -13.09
CA THR A 2 2.90 38.49 -13.39
C THR A 2 3.33 39.96 -13.44
N GLN A 3 2.49 40.87 -13.92
CA GLN A 3 2.84 42.31 -13.96
C GLN A 3 2.81 42.96 -12.57
N ASP A 4 1.93 42.49 -11.68
CA ASP A 4 1.79 43.03 -10.33
C ASP A 4 2.98 42.68 -9.41
N ARG A 5 3.71 41.59 -9.73
CA ARG A 5 4.94 41.20 -9.02
C ARG A 5 6.10 42.20 -9.14
N LEU A 6 6.09 42.97 -10.22
CA LEU A 6 7.13 43.98 -10.48
C LEU A 6 6.84 45.31 -9.78
N ARG A 7 5.68 45.45 -9.14
CA ARG A 7 5.31 46.67 -8.40
C ARG A 7 5.67 46.52 -6.93
N PRO A 8 6.08 47.61 -6.28
CA PRO A 8 6.23 47.64 -4.82
C PRO A 8 4.94 47.14 -4.13
N PRO A 9 5.03 46.50 -2.96
CA PRO A 9 3.88 45.91 -2.28
C PRO A 9 2.71 46.89 -2.10
N GLU A 10 2.97 48.14 -1.82
CA GLU A 10 1.98 49.22 -1.65
C GLU A 10 1.23 49.63 -2.93
N ARG A 11 1.77 49.24 -4.09
CA ARG A 11 1.14 49.50 -5.40
C ARG A 11 0.49 48.27 -6.02
N ARG A 12 0.42 47.15 -5.28
CA ARG A 12 -0.24 45.96 -5.74
C ARG A 12 -1.73 46.06 -5.52
N THR A 13 -2.50 46.12 -6.60
CA THR A 13 -3.96 46.32 -6.57
C THR A 13 -4.75 45.07 -6.87
N ALA A 14 -4.08 44.00 -7.40
CA ALA A 14 -4.73 42.76 -7.72
C ALA A 14 -5.20 42.03 -6.43
N ARG A 15 -6.49 41.71 -6.39
CA ARG A 15 -7.14 40.92 -5.33
C ARG A 15 -7.67 39.61 -5.92
N PRO A 16 -6.82 38.62 -6.22
CA PRO A 16 -7.25 37.36 -6.78
C PRO A 16 -8.13 36.60 -5.77
N GLY A 17 -9.17 35.93 -6.28
CA GLY A 17 -9.92 34.96 -5.47
C GLY A 17 -9.05 33.79 -5.01
N LEU A 18 -9.55 33.04 -4.03
CA LEU A 18 -8.84 31.90 -3.45
C LEU A 18 -8.43 30.88 -4.51
N GLU A 19 -9.31 30.52 -5.44
CA GLU A 19 -9.02 29.58 -6.53
C GLU A 19 -7.86 30.06 -7.40
N ALA A 20 -7.84 31.34 -7.78
CA ALA A 20 -6.75 31.91 -8.58
C ALA A 20 -5.41 31.90 -7.81
N LEU A 21 -5.45 32.11 -6.49
CA LEU A 21 -4.25 32.02 -5.64
C LEU A 21 -3.75 30.57 -5.55
N VAL A 22 -4.64 29.63 -5.31
CA VAL A 22 -4.33 28.19 -5.25
C VAL A 22 -3.75 27.73 -6.60
N HIS A 23 -4.43 28.07 -7.70
CA HIS A 23 -3.95 27.72 -9.04
C HIS A 23 -2.56 28.33 -9.32
N ALA A 24 -2.36 29.59 -9.03
CA ALA A 24 -1.07 30.26 -9.26
C ALA A 24 0.06 29.71 -8.38
N ALA A 25 -0.25 29.40 -7.12
CA ALA A 25 0.75 28.94 -6.15
C ALA A 25 1.10 27.46 -6.31
N LEU A 26 0.10 26.59 -6.53
CA LEU A 26 0.28 25.15 -6.50
C LEU A 26 0.35 24.50 -7.88
N ILE A 27 -0.26 25.12 -8.91
CA ILE A 27 -0.38 24.53 -10.23
C ILE A 27 0.50 25.25 -11.26
N ALA A 28 0.18 26.52 -11.57
CA ALA A 28 0.81 27.25 -12.67
C ALA A 28 2.32 27.47 -12.51
N GLY A 29 2.82 27.55 -11.28
CA GLY A 29 4.24 27.74 -10.96
C GLY A 29 4.98 26.45 -10.61
N SER A 30 4.27 25.31 -10.51
CA SER A 30 4.85 24.05 -10.06
C SER A 30 5.42 23.24 -11.22
N ARG A 31 6.47 22.49 -10.92
CA ARG A 31 7.02 21.45 -11.79
C ARG A 31 6.92 20.16 -11.00
N CYS A 32 6.07 19.25 -11.48
CA CYS A 32 5.84 17.97 -10.84
C CYS A 32 6.61 16.87 -11.56
N LEU A 33 7.16 15.94 -10.79
CA LEU A 33 7.81 14.74 -11.30
C LEU A 33 7.04 13.53 -10.79
N ASP A 34 6.84 12.55 -11.65
CA ASP A 34 6.40 11.23 -11.22
C ASP A 34 7.44 10.63 -10.28
N PRO A 35 7.05 10.16 -9.07
CA PRO A 35 8.00 9.71 -8.06
C PRO A 35 8.74 8.40 -8.43
N HIS A 36 8.27 7.67 -9.43
CA HIS A 36 8.87 6.42 -9.87
C HIS A 36 9.78 6.57 -11.08
N SER A 37 9.30 7.30 -12.09
CA SER A 37 10.04 7.51 -13.35
C SER A 37 10.95 8.72 -13.31
N LEU A 38 10.73 9.65 -12.37
CA LEU A 38 11.37 10.97 -12.29
C LEU A 38 11.18 11.83 -13.55
N GLN A 39 10.17 11.51 -14.35
CA GLN A 39 9.80 12.30 -15.53
C GLN A 39 8.76 13.36 -15.14
N PRO A 40 8.70 14.48 -15.90
CA PRO A 40 7.65 15.46 -15.73
C PRO A 40 6.26 14.81 -15.81
N ALA A 41 5.39 15.12 -14.87
CA ALA A 41 4.03 14.59 -14.78
C ALA A 41 3.03 15.71 -14.46
N PRO A 42 1.75 15.54 -14.87
CA PRO A 42 0.66 16.41 -14.42
C PRO A 42 0.53 16.40 -12.90
N ILE A 43 0.10 17.52 -12.33
CA ILE A 43 -0.07 17.62 -10.86
C ILE A 43 -1.16 16.69 -10.36
N GLU A 44 -2.16 16.41 -11.17
CA GLU A 44 -3.26 15.48 -10.87
C GLU A 44 -2.73 14.07 -10.58
N ASP A 45 -1.76 13.60 -11.34
CA ASP A 45 -1.14 12.28 -11.15
C ASP A 45 -0.33 12.25 -9.86
N LEU A 46 0.41 13.32 -9.58
CA LEU A 46 1.12 13.45 -8.31
C LEU A 46 0.15 13.48 -7.12
N MET A 47 -0.97 14.20 -7.21
CA MET A 47 -1.99 14.24 -6.17
C MET A 47 -2.64 12.88 -5.96
N ARG A 48 -2.92 12.12 -7.03
CA ARG A 48 -3.41 10.73 -6.93
C ARG A 48 -2.39 9.84 -6.23
N ALA A 49 -1.12 9.91 -6.61
CA ALA A 49 -0.05 9.14 -5.99
C ALA A 49 0.10 9.46 -4.49
N ILE A 50 0.10 10.74 -4.12
CA ILE A 50 0.16 11.19 -2.71
C ILE A 50 -1.10 10.73 -1.96
N GLY A 51 -2.27 10.85 -2.56
CA GLY A 51 -3.54 10.39 -1.97
C GLY A 51 -3.55 8.88 -1.71
N LEU A 52 -3.05 8.08 -2.65
CA LEU A 52 -2.89 6.64 -2.48
C LEU A 52 -1.90 6.32 -1.36
N GLN A 53 -0.72 6.93 -1.39
CA GLN A 53 0.30 6.75 -0.36
C GLN A 53 -0.24 7.09 1.04
N ARG A 54 -0.99 8.20 1.17
CA ARG A 54 -1.62 8.61 2.43
C ARG A 54 -2.66 7.60 2.91
N ARG A 55 -3.50 7.06 2.01
CA ARG A 55 -4.47 6.00 2.35
C ARG A 55 -3.78 4.74 2.87
N LEU A 56 -2.71 4.31 2.21
CA LEU A 56 -1.93 3.14 2.65
C LEU A 56 -1.26 3.36 4.00
N GLN A 57 -0.77 4.58 4.27
CA GLN A 57 -0.15 4.94 5.56
C GLN A 57 -1.17 5.16 6.68
N SER A 58 -2.40 5.56 6.35
CA SER A 58 -3.46 5.80 7.34
C SER A 58 -4.22 4.54 7.78
N GLN A 59 -3.92 3.39 7.19
CA GLN A 59 -4.41 2.13 7.73
C GLN A 59 -3.91 1.98 9.18
N PRO A 60 -4.79 1.56 10.11
CA PRO A 60 -4.41 1.48 11.52
C PRO A 60 -3.16 0.62 11.65
N ALA A 61 -2.16 1.18 12.34
CA ALA A 61 -0.89 0.51 12.60
C ALA A 61 -1.13 -0.71 13.49
N ALA A 62 -1.50 -1.83 12.86
CA ALA A 62 -1.69 -3.08 13.54
C ALA A 62 -0.33 -3.64 13.99
N ARG A 63 -0.29 -4.19 15.19
CA ARG A 63 0.83 -5.02 15.65
C ARG A 63 0.73 -6.39 14.99
N LEU A 64 1.42 -6.51 13.86
CA LEU A 64 1.38 -7.67 12.98
C LEU A 64 2.50 -8.65 13.30
N GLU A 65 2.17 -9.89 13.55
CA GLU A 65 3.15 -10.96 13.70
C GLU A 65 3.23 -11.80 12.43
N ALA A 66 4.42 -11.86 11.81
CA ALA A 66 4.65 -12.49 10.51
C ALA A 66 5.40 -13.82 10.66
N PHE A 67 4.84 -14.89 10.05
CA PHE A 67 5.35 -16.26 10.11
C PHE A 67 5.68 -16.78 8.72
N GLY A 68 6.81 -17.51 8.61
CA GLY A 68 7.20 -18.16 7.36
C GLY A 68 7.88 -17.26 6.32
N PHE A 69 8.26 -16.04 6.70
CA PHE A 69 8.97 -15.12 5.82
C PHE A 69 10.50 -15.32 5.91
N THR A 70 11.13 -15.56 4.77
CA THR A 70 12.59 -15.53 4.66
C THR A 70 13.13 -14.11 4.88
N PRO A 71 14.42 -13.91 5.22
CA PRO A 71 14.99 -12.58 5.43
C PRO A 71 14.74 -11.59 4.28
N TRP A 72 14.83 -12.06 3.04
CA TRP A 72 14.52 -11.27 1.86
C TRP A 72 13.02 -10.84 1.83
N LYS A 73 12.12 -11.78 2.09
CA LYS A 73 10.67 -11.49 2.18
C LYS A 73 10.33 -10.57 3.35
N GLN A 74 11.05 -10.68 4.47
CA GLN A 74 10.86 -9.77 5.62
C GLN A 74 11.19 -8.32 5.24
N ARG A 75 12.26 -8.09 4.46
CA ARG A 75 12.61 -6.76 3.96
C ARG A 75 11.50 -6.18 3.10
N ASN A 76 10.94 -6.98 2.21
CA ASN A 76 9.86 -6.54 1.32
C ASN A 76 8.54 -6.35 2.09
N LEU A 77 8.19 -7.23 3.03
CA LEU A 77 6.98 -7.06 3.84
C LEU A 77 6.97 -5.73 4.60
N ARG A 78 8.14 -5.29 5.11
CA ARG A 78 8.25 -3.96 5.76
C ARG A 78 7.94 -2.80 4.83
N ARG A 79 8.19 -2.96 3.52
CA ARG A 79 7.89 -1.93 2.52
C ARG A 79 6.40 -1.92 2.18
N PHE A 80 5.80 -3.11 1.96
CA PHE A 80 4.39 -3.23 1.62
C PHE A 80 3.46 -2.87 2.77
N LEU A 81 3.86 -3.13 4.02
CA LEU A 81 3.08 -2.86 5.23
C LEU A 81 3.77 -1.80 6.11
N ALA A 82 4.26 -0.72 5.49
CA ALA A 82 5.01 0.32 6.18
C ALA A 82 4.26 1.02 7.32
N GLY A 83 2.90 0.98 7.31
CA GLY A 83 2.06 1.51 8.39
C GLY A 83 1.93 0.57 9.61
N SER A 84 2.44 -0.67 9.54
CA SER A 84 2.28 -1.68 10.60
C SER A 84 3.55 -1.89 11.41
N THR A 85 3.38 -2.24 12.68
CA THR A 85 4.50 -2.70 13.53
C THR A 85 4.72 -4.20 13.32
N LEU A 86 5.76 -4.56 12.58
CA LEU A 86 6.03 -5.93 12.16
C LEU A 86 6.96 -6.67 13.10
N HIS A 87 6.52 -7.82 13.59
CA HIS A 87 7.29 -8.75 14.41
C HIS A 87 7.43 -10.10 13.71
N PHE A 88 8.64 -10.44 13.27
CA PHE A 88 8.89 -11.72 12.61
C PHE A 88 9.10 -12.83 13.66
N ARG A 89 8.37 -13.92 13.49
CA ARG A 89 8.33 -15.04 14.44
C ARG A 89 8.85 -16.31 13.78
N LEU A 90 9.43 -17.15 14.61
CA LEU A 90 9.82 -18.50 14.15
C LEU A 90 8.59 -19.32 13.72
N PRO A 91 8.70 -20.20 12.72
CA PRO A 91 7.54 -20.95 12.19
C PRO A 91 6.81 -21.83 13.19
N ARG A 92 7.42 -22.16 14.33
CA ARG A 92 6.84 -22.98 15.42
C ARG A 92 6.29 -22.14 16.58
N ALA A 93 6.53 -20.85 16.60
CA ALA A 93 6.03 -19.97 17.65
C ALA A 93 4.50 -19.81 17.57
N ARG A 94 3.90 -19.41 18.68
CA ARG A 94 2.50 -18.96 18.72
C ARG A 94 2.45 -17.43 18.63
N PRO A 95 1.33 -16.85 18.21
CA PRO A 95 1.13 -15.41 18.26
C PRO A 95 1.31 -14.89 19.69
N GLY A 96 2.11 -13.84 19.85
CA GLY A 96 2.32 -13.18 21.13
C GLY A 96 1.04 -12.53 21.65
N ARG A 97 0.94 -12.33 22.98
CA ARG A 97 -0.27 -11.78 23.63
C ARG A 97 -0.73 -10.43 23.04
N ARG A 98 0.21 -9.63 22.53
CA ARG A 98 -0.05 -8.31 21.97
C ARG A 98 -0.24 -8.32 20.44
N ALA A 99 -0.28 -9.49 19.80
CA ALA A 99 -0.57 -9.57 18.37
C ALA A 99 -2.01 -9.11 18.11
N GLU A 100 -2.17 -8.23 17.15
CA GLU A 100 -3.47 -7.71 16.69
C GLU A 100 -3.87 -8.33 15.36
N ALA A 101 -2.89 -8.81 14.57
CA ALA A 101 -3.10 -9.60 13.37
C ALA A 101 -1.92 -10.52 13.13
N VAL A 102 -2.11 -11.52 12.28
CA VAL A 102 -1.08 -12.49 11.88
C VAL A 102 -0.93 -12.49 10.37
N ALA A 103 0.29 -12.42 9.87
CA ALA A 103 0.60 -12.61 8.46
C ALA A 103 1.34 -13.93 8.24
N VAL A 104 1.00 -14.62 7.15
CA VAL A 104 1.67 -15.87 6.73
C VAL A 104 2.01 -15.78 5.25
N TRP A 105 3.09 -16.45 4.84
CA TRP A 105 3.41 -16.54 3.42
C TRP A 105 2.65 -17.73 2.79
N GLY A 106 1.79 -17.43 1.82
CA GLY A 106 0.96 -18.40 1.11
C GLY A 106 0.17 -19.31 2.06
N ARG A 107 0.14 -20.59 1.76
CA ARG A 107 -0.52 -21.64 2.58
C ARG A 107 0.38 -22.24 3.67
N ARG A 108 1.48 -21.59 4.02
CA ARG A 108 2.48 -22.17 4.95
C ARG A 108 2.09 -22.05 6.43
N ALA A 109 0.88 -21.62 6.73
CA ALA A 109 0.37 -21.62 8.09
C ALA A 109 0.27 -23.05 8.63
N ARG A 110 0.87 -23.29 9.81
CA ARG A 110 0.77 -24.57 10.48
C ARG A 110 -0.58 -24.72 11.19
N PRO A 111 -1.16 -25.94 11.29
CA PRO A 111 -2.45 -26.13 11.95
C PRO A 111 -2.51 -25.54 13.37
N ARG A 112 -1.41 -25.65 14.14
CA ARG A 112 -1.33 -25.06 15.49
C ARG A 112 -1.36 -23.52 15.49
N LEU A 113 -0.83 -22.87 14.44
CA LEU A 113 -0.90 -21.43 14.28
C LEU A 113 -2.32 -21.01 13.94
N LEU A 114 -2.94 -21.70 12.96
CA LEU A 114 -4.32 -21.44 12.56
C LEU A 114 -5.29 -21.57 13.75
N ALA A 115 -5.21 -22.66 14.51
CA ALA A 115 -6.01 -22.85 15.71
C ALA A 115 -5.80 -21.74 16.76
N ALA A 116 -4.56 -21.24 16.92
CA ALA A 116 -4.28 -20.14 17.85
C ALA A 116 -4.79 -18.78 17.37
N VAL A 117 -4.80 -18.55 16.06
CA VAL A 117 -5.36 -17.36 15.41
C VAL A 117 -6.87 -17.36 15.56
N GLU A 118 -7.53 -18.47 15.24
CA GLU A 118 -8.97 -18.68 15.34
C GLU A 118 -9.46 -18.54 16.80
N ALA A 119 -8.83 -19.22 17.73
CA ALA A 119 -9.18 -19.15 19.16
C ALA A 119 -9.11 -17.74 19.76
N ARG A 120 -8.38 -16.84 19.13
CA ARG A 120 -8.23 -15.43 19.56
C ARG A 120 -9.00 -14.45 18.67
N GLY A 121 -9.67 -14.90 17.62
CA GLY A 121 -10.35 -14.05 16.66
C GLY A 121 -9.40 -13.05 15.98
N LEU A 122 -8.12 -13.43 15.75
CA LEU A 122 -7.16 -12.54 15.11
C LEU A 122 -7.35 -12.56 13.59
N PRO A 123 -7.28 -11.41 12.91
CA PRO A 123 -7.19 -11.37 11.46
C PRO A 123 -5.96 -12.16 10.97
N LEU A 124 -6.17 -13.02 9.98
CA LEU A 124 -5.12 -13.77 9.29
C LEU A 124 -4.92 -13.17 7.90
N LEU A 125 -3.74 -12.68 7.62
CA LEU A 125 -3.35 -12.15 6.32
C LEU A 125 -2.50 -13.20 5.61
N GLN A 126 -2.99 -13.72 4.50
CA GLN A 126 -2.21 -14.58 3.61
C GLN A 126 -1.53 -13.71 2.56
N VAL A 127 -0.20 -13.79 2.47
CA VAL A 127 0.60 -12.93 1.59
C VAL A 127 1.28 -13.78 0.54
N GLU A 128 1.18 -13.38 -0.72
CA GLU A 128 1.83 -14.08 -1.84
C GLU A 128 2.28 -13.07 -2.91
N ASP A 129 3.08 -13.53 -3.85
CA ASP A 129 3.48 -12.70 -5.00
C ASP A 129 2.23 -12.28 -5.80
N GLY A 130 2.19 -11.02 -6.23
CA GLY A 130 1.14 -10.51 -7.10
C GLY A 130 1.30 -11.00 -8.55
N PHE A 131 0.25 -10.89 -9.34
CA PHE A 131 0.25 -11.31 -10.75
C PHE A 131 1.27 -10.51 -11.59
N LEU A 132 1.44 -9.23 -11.30
CA LEU A 132 2.48 -8.37 -11.87
C LEU A 132 3.62 -8.22 -10.87
N ARG A 133 4.40 -9.28 -10.68
CA ARG A 133 5.36 -9.36 -9.60
C ARG A 133 6.57 -8.43 -9.77
N SER A 134 7.25 -8.54 -10.90
CA SER A 134 8.52 -7.84 -11.18
C SER A 134 8.92 -7.96 -12.64
N VAL A 135 9.85 -7.13 -13.07
CA VAL A 135 10.53 -7.30 -14.36
C VAL A 135 11.65 -8.33 -14.16
N GLY A 136 11.36 -9.60 -14.39
CA GLY A 136 12.31 -10.72 -14.21
C GLY A 136 11.84 -11.75 -13.18
N LEU A 137 12.62 -12.81 -13.02
CA LEU A 137 12.25 -13.95 -12.20
C LEU A 137 12.55 -13.74 -10.71
N GLY A 138 11.68 -14.25 -9.85
CA GLY A 138 11.87 -14.23 -8.40
C GLY A 138 13.10 -15.01 -7.92
N ALA A 139 13.58 -15.96 -8.71
CA ALA A 139 14.80 -16.72 -8.44
C ALA A 139 16.05 -15.83 -8.40
N GLU A 140 16.04 -14.69 -9.09
CA GLU A 140 17.12 -13.70 -9.10
C GLU A 140 17.05 -12.70 -7.94
N LEU A 141 16.15 -12.90 -6.99
CA LEU A 141 15.88 -12.02 -5.84
C LEU A 141 15.52 -10.56 -6.23
N ILE A 142 14.96 -10.38 -7.43
CA ILE A 142 14.45 -9.08 -7.87
C ILE A 142 13.28 -8.68 -6.96
N ASP A 143 13.35 -7.50 -6.41
CA ASP A 143 12.32 -6.99 -5.49
C ASP A 143 10.94 -6.97 -6.18
N PRO A 144 9.91 -7.50 -5.53
CA PRO A 144 8.56 -7.49 -6.08
C PRO A 144 8.00 -6.06 -6.07
N ILE A 145 7.22 -5.73 -7.10
CA ILE A 145 6.47 -4.48 -7.19
C ILE A 145 5.02 -4.63 -6.73
N SER A 146 4.52 -5.85 -6.67
CA SER A 146 3.21 -6.14 -6.10
C SER A 146 3.17 -7.45 -5.32
N TRP A 147 2.36 -7.45 -4.27
CA TRP A 147 1.97 -8.62 -3.50
C TRP A 147 0.45 -8.64 -3.32
N VAL A 148 -0.10 -9.84 -3.28
CA VAL A 148 -1.49 -10.06 -2.84
C VAL A 148 -1.48 -10.24 -1.32
N VAL A 149 -2.40 -9.56 -0.64
CA VAL A 149 -2.69 -9.73 0.79
C VAL A 149 -4.16 -10.08 0.89
N ASP A 150 -4.47 -11.30 1.27
CA ASP A 150 -5.79 -11.88 1.28
C ASP A 150 -6.20 -12.25 2.71
N GLN A 151 -7.42 -11.97 3.11
CA GLN A 151 -7.96 -12.28 4.44
C GLN A 151 -8.87 -13.50 4.43
N SER A 152 -9.50 -13.79 3.32
CA SER A 152 -10.46 -14.92 3.17
C SER A 152 -9.76 -16.22 2.80
N GLY A 153 -8.70 -16.13 1.98
CA GLY A 153 -7.95 -17.27 1.51
C GLY A 153 -6.73 -16.82 0.71
N ILE A 154 -6.36 -17.56 -0.32
CA ILE A 154 -5.32 -17.16 -1.27
C ILE A 154 -5.74 -17.59 -2.67
N TYR A 155 -5.59 -16.73 -3.64
CA TYR A 155 -6.15 -16.85 -5.00
C TYR A 155 -5.85 -18.15 -5.75
N TYR A 156 -4.83 -18.91 -5.39
CA TYR A 156 -4.51 -20.20 -6.00
C TYR A 156 -4.99 -21.42 -5.18
N ASP A 157 -5.68 -21.19 -4.06
CA ASP A 157 -6.23 -22.26 -3.22
C ASP A 157 -7.73 -22.47 -3.50
N ALA A 158 -8.04 -23.40 -4.39
CA ALA A 158 -9.41 -23.73 -4.75
C ALA A 158 -10.23 -24.39 -3.60
N THR A 159 -9.65 -24.58 -2.42
CA THR A 159 -10.35 -25.21 -1.27
C THR A 159 -11.02 -24.20 -0.34
N SER A 160 -10.74 -22.91 -0.50
CA SER A 160 -11.35 -21.81 0.26
C SER A 160 -11.56 -20.60 -0.65
N PRO A 161 -12.61 -19.79 -0.43
CA PRO A 161 -12.79 -18.55 -1.19
C PRO A 161 -11.62 -17.61 -0.93
N SER A 162 -11.35 -16.72 -1.89
CA SER A 162 -10.32 -15.67 -1.78
C SER A 162 -10.96 -14.28 -1.91
N ASP A 163 -10.26 -13.25 -1.45
CA ASP A 163 -10.70 -11.86 -1.64
C ASP A 163 -10.77 -11.52 -3.13
N LEU A 164 -9.88 -12.10 -3.96
CA LEU A 164 -9.91 -11.94 -5.42
C LEU A 164 -11.24 -12.49 -6.00
N GLU A 165 -11.66 -13.70 -5.59
CA GLU A 165 -12.92 -14.26 -6.05
C GLU A 165 -14.11 -13.42 -5.61
N ALA A 166 -14.09 -12.89 -4.38
CA ALA A 166 -15.13 -12.00 -3.89
C ALA A 166 -15.22 -10.71 -4.74
N VAL A 167 -14.06 -10.10 -5.04
CA VAL A 167 -13.99 -8.91 -5.91
C VAL A 167 -14.49 -9.22 -7.33
N LEU A 168 -14.11 -10.38 -7.91
CA LEU A 168 -14.59 -10.80 -9.23
C LEU A 168 -16.10 -11.06 -9.25
N ALA A 169 -16.65 -11.65 -8.18
CA ALA A 169 -18.07 -11.94 -8.08
C ALA A 169 -18.94 -10.68 -7.89
N ASP A 170 -18.41 -9.66 -7.21
CA ASP A 170 -19.10 -8.38 -7.02
C ASP A 170 -19.32 -7.63 -8.35
N GLY A 171 -18.40 -7.77 -9.31
CA GLY A 171 -18.53 -7.26 -10.67
C GLY A 171 -18.62 -5.74 -10.81
N HIS A 172 -18.44 -4.99 -9.74
CA HIS A 172 -18.50 -3.54 -9.72
C HIS A 172 -17.10 -2.92 -9.90
N TRP A 173 -16.67 -2.82 -11.16
CA TRP A 173 -15.40 -2.18 -11.54
C TRP A 173 -15.64 -0.71 -11.84
N THR A 174 -15.02 0.18 -11.09
CA THR A 174 -14.99 1.61 -11.40
C THR A 174 -13.62 2.00 -11.92
N GLU A 175 -13.56 2.92 -12.91
CA GLU A 175 -12.29 3.40 -13.48
C GLU A 175 -11.21 3.78 -12.46
N PRO A 176 -11.53 4.33 -11.28
CA PRO A 176 -10.53 4.60 -10.25
C PRO A 176 -9.91 3.36 -9.58
N GLN A 177 -10.39 2.17 -9.92
CA GLN A 177 -9.87 0.89 -9.41
C GLN A 177 -8.99 0.17 -10.45
N LEU A 178 -8.97 0.68 -11.68
CA LEU A 178 -8.05 0.32 -12.75
C LEU A 178 -6.89 1.31 -12.78
#